data_358277ac814c2228c3421f5ccca4eca1
#
_entry.id   358277ac814c2228c3421f5ccca4eca1
#
_cell.length_a   1.000
_cell.length_b   1.000
_cell.length_c   1.000
_cell.angle_alpha   90.00
_cell.angle_beta   90.00
_cell.angle_gamma   90.00
#
_symmetry.space_group_name_H-M   'P 1'
#
loop_
_entity.id
_entity.type
_entity.pdbx_description
1 polymer ?
#
loop_
_entity_poly.entity_id
_entity_poly.type
_entity_poly.pdbx_seq_one_letter_code
_entity_poly.pdbx_strand_id
1 'polypeptide(L)'
;MEKARVGIIVDSLNSSKQIFDFIEASKNSNNYEISHLIIQKKNKQENINLLKKSLEYIKKRGLKKFISAVGFKVIINLEKIILKRNDKFSNFFKVYSLEKFNLKEIEVQPNISENGIFYSYNQTDLQKIRSLNLNLLIRGGSGILKGEILNLCKNGIISFHHGDNNFYRGGPPGFWEIINKDARTGFIIQRLGNELDNGKVLFKGYFTTHWIYTINLINLFEKSNIFLHFVIENLTSNTSVINFKNVKQSVGPIYSLPSIYVSILYILYTLKNIFIKIFNEIFYNNYQWNIAYKFTSDWKNTNLSEAKTIPNPPNRYLADPFVVKKDSNHYCFVEDFDKKKKKGFISVYEINEVSCKEIGVALEESFHLSYPFLFSHNKELYMCPDTHEANEIRLYKCIEFPLKWKFAKTLIKNVSAVDTNIFYKDKKWWLLTNLSNSKLEDHDSQLHIFSSENIF
;
A
#
# COMPACT_ATOMS: atom_id res chain seq x y z
N MET A 1 -8.15 23.69 18.38
CA MET A 1 -8.46 22.53 19.23
C MET A 1 -7.15 21.86 19.63
N GLU A 2 -7.07 21.35 20.85
CA GLU A 2 -5.90 20.61 21.33
C GLU A 2 -5.87 19.24 20.59
N LYS A 3 -4.68 18.86 20.10
CA LYS A 3 -4.50 17.59 19.39
C LYS A 3 -4.66 16.42 20.38
N ALA A 4 -5.24 15.33 19.92
CA ALA A 4 -5.33 14.12 20.72
C ALA A 4 -3.92 13.55 21.00
N ARG A 5 -3.63 13.22 22.25
CA ARG A 5 -2.33 12.70 22.69
C ARG A 5 -2.27 11.19 22.53
N VAL A 6 -1.31 10.73 21.73
CA VAL A 6 -1.13 9.30 21.41
C VAL A 6 0.19 8.80 21.99
N GLY A 7 0.17 7.62 22.60
CA GLY A 7 1.36 6.90 23.04
C GLY A 7 1.65 5.68 22.17
N ILE A 8 2.92 5.34 22.01
CA ILE A 8 3.33 4.12 21.30
C ILE A 8 4.06 3.20 22.27
N ILE A 9 3.62 1.96 22.36
CA ILE A 9 4.30 0.89 23.12
C ILE A 9 5.35 0.28 22.21
N VAL A 10 6.63 0.32 22.62
CA VAL A 10 7.77 -0.21 21.86
C VAL A 10 8.66 -1.08 22.74
N ASP A 11 9.49 -1.93 22.13
CA ASP A 11 10.45 -2.77 22.87
C ASP A 11 11.78 -2.05 23.15
N SER A 12 12.13 -1.04 22.36
CA SER A 12 13.35 -0.22 22.53
C SER A 12 13.26 1.06 21.68
N LEU A 13 14.19 1.99 21.91
CA LEU A 13 14.35 3.18 21.06
C LEU A 13 14.87 2.85 19.65
N ASN A 14 15.50 1.70 19.47
CA ASN A 14 15.86 1.18 18.17
C ASN A 14 14.69 0.36 17.61
N SER A 15 14.05 0.85 16.55
CA SER A 15 12.79 0.31 16.07
C SER A 15 12.80 0.01 14.56
N SER A 16 11.74 -0.63 14.09
CA SER A 16 11.53 -0.91 12.66
C SER A 16 11.18 0.35 11.87
N LYS A 17 11.39 0.29 10.56
CA LYS A 17 10.96 1.34 9.64
C LYS A 17 9.47 1.68 9.81
N GLN A 18 8.61 0.71 10.03
CA GLN A 18 7.18 0.91 10.20
C GLN A 18 6.84 1.90 11.32
N ILE A 19 7.43 1.70 12.51
CA ILE A 19 7.18 2.61 13.66
C ILE A 19 7.78 3.99 13.41
N PHE A 20 8.98 4.02 12.85
CA PHE A 20 9.66 5.25 12.51
C PHE A 20 8.86 6.09 11.50
N ASP A 21 8.44 5.50 10.38
CA ASP A 21 7.65 6.18 9.34
C ASP A 21 6.30 6.65 9.87
N PHE A 22 5.67 5.85 10.74
CA PHE A 22 4.41 6.23 11.37
C PHE A 22 4.56 7.50 12.24
N ILE A 23 5.61 7.58 13.07
CA ILE A 23 5.90 8.78 13.88
C ILE A 23 6.23 9.97 12.98
N GLU A 24 7.01 9.76 11.92
CA GLU A 24 7.33 10.84 10.96
C GLU A 24 6.07 11.39 10.28
N ALA A 25 5.18 10.52 9.80
CA ALA A 25 3.93 10.89 9.16
C ALA A 25 2.98 11.63 10.11
N SER A 26 2.97 11.26 11.40
CA SER A 26 2.10 11.87 12.41
C SER A 26 2.36 13.35 12.65
N LYS A 27 3.58 13.85 12.32
CA LYS A 27 3.91 15.28 12.44
C LYS A 27 3.02 16.19 11.58
N ASN A 28 2.50 15.64 10.49
CA ASN A 28 1.62 16.35 9.56
C ASN A 28 0.14 16.31 9.98
N SER A 29 -0.20 15.57 11.05
CA SER A 29 -1.56 15.47 11.55
C SER A 29 -2.01 16.77 12.22
N ASN A 30 -3.25 17.17 11.93
CA ASN A 30 -3.92 18.27 12.64
C ASN A 30 -4.76 17.79 13.84
N ASN A 31 -5.08 16.47 13.92
CA ASN A 31 -6.01 15.90 14.86
C ASN A 31 -5.32 15.23 16.04
N TYR A 32 -4.09 14.71 15.85
CA TYR A 32 -3.36 14.03 16.92
C TYR A 32 -1.85 14.31 16.87
N GLU A 33 -1.18 14.00 17.96
CA GLU A 33 0.28 14.01 18.08
C GLU A 33 0.78 12.76 18.82
N ILE A 34 1.93 12.26 18.44
CA ILE A 34 2.63 11.25 19.23
C ILE A 34 3.38 11.96 20.33
N SER A 35 2.95 11.76 21.57
CA SER A 35 3.50 12.48 22.73
C SER A 35 4.43 11.65 23.59
N HIS A 36 4.27 10.31 23.60
CA HIS A 36 5.04 9.43 24.50
C HIS A 36 5.43 8.11 23.84
N LEU A 37 6.63 7.65 24.19
CA LEU A 37 7.09 6.27 23.99
C LEU A 37 7.00 5.51 25.32
N ILE A 38 6.33 4.36 25.30
CA ILE A 38 6.21 3.45 26.43
C ILE A 38 7.12 2.26 26.14
N ILE A 39 8.28 2.24 26.79
CA ILE A 39 9.33 1.26 26.50
C ILE A 39 9.16 0.05 27.40
N GLN A 40 8.91 -1.12 26.77
CA GLN A 40 8.79 -2.41 27.46
C GLN A 40 10.18 -2.95 27.79
N LYS A 41 10.65 -2.76 29.02
CA LYS A 41 11.90 -3.38 29.48
C LYS A 41 11.64 -4.84 29.86
N LYS A 42 12.16 -5.75 29.06
CA LYS A 42 12.18 -7.18 29.39
C LYS A 42 13.37 -7.44 30.31
N ASN A 43 13.17 -8.27 31.32
CA ASN A 43 14.31 -8.78 32.08
C ASN A 43 15.33 -9.34 31.10
N LYS A 44 16.61 -8.94 31.26
CA LYS A 44 17.69 -9.50 30.45
C LYS A 44 17.61 -11.02 30.54
N GLN A 45 17.14 -11.67 29.47
CA GLN A 45 17.34 -13.12 29.39
C GLN A 45 18.85 -13.34 29.43
N GLU A 46 19.30 -14.16 30.39
CA GLU A 46 20.68 -14.65 30.42
C GLU A 46 21.10 -15.03 29.01
N ASN A 47 22.33 -14.74 28.63
CA ASN A 47 22.87 -15.12 27.33
C ASN A 47 22.89 -16.66 27.23
N ILE A 48 21.74 -17.25 26.98
CA ILE A 48 21.60 -18.69 26.79
C ILE A 48 22.27 -19.03 25.45
N ASN A 49 23.27 -19.91 25.51
CA ASN A 49 23.99 -20.42 24.34
C ASN A 49 23.00 -20.90 23.29
N LEU A 50 23.22 -20.53 22.01
CA LEU A 50 22.37 -20.91 20.88
C LEU A 50 22.12 -22.43 20.82
N LEU A 51 23.10 -23.23 21.18
CA LEU A 51 22.94 -24.70 21.25
C LEU A 51 21.92 -25.10 22.32
N LYS A 52 21.98 -24.50 23.51
CA LYS A 52 21.01 -24.77 24.58
C LYS A 52 19.60 -24.38 24.17
N LYS A 53 19.41 -23.21 23.56
CA LYS A 53 18.10 -22.79 22.99
C LYS A 53 17.58 -23.77 21.93
N SER A 54 18.46 -24.25 21.06
CA SER A 54 18.10 -25.22 20.02
C SER A 54 17.66 -26.56 20.61
N LEU A 55 18.41 -27.06 21.60
CA LEU A 55 18.06 -28.30 22.28
C LEU A 55 16.76 -28.21 23.07
N GLU A 56 16.53 -27.09 23.77
CA GLU A 56 15.26 -26.82 24.47
C GLU A 56 14.09 -26.73 23.48
N TYR A 57 14.28 -26.11 22.32
CA TYR A 57 13.25 -26.06 21.28
C TYR A 57 12.94 -27.45 20.76
N ILE A 58 13.96 -28.25 20.47
CA ILE A 58 13.81 -29.66 20.00
C ILE A 58 13.08 -30.49 21.06
N LYS A 59 13.46 -30.37 22.33
CA LYS A 59 12.84 -31.08 23.43
C LYS A 59 11.36 -30.70 23.59
N LYS A 60 11.03 -29.41 23.43
CA LYS A 60 9.66 -28.88 23.61
C LYS A 60 8.77 -29.06 22.40
N ARG A 61 9.30 -29.00 21.18
CA ARG A 61 8.53 -28.94 19.93
C ARG A 61 8.82 -30.05 18.92
N GLY A 62 9.85 -30.84 19.16
CA GLY A 62 10.29 -31.94 18.30
C GLY A 62 11.24 -31.53 17.16
N LEU A 63 12.08 -32.46 16.74
CA LEU A 63 13.11 -32.27 15.70
C LEU A 63 12.51 -31.82 14.35
N LYS A 64 11.38 -32.37 13.93
CA LYS A 64 10.71 -31.99 12.66
C LYS A 64 10.36 -30.50 12.62
N LYS A 65 9.80 -29.97 13.72
CA LYS A 65 9.45 -28.54 13.81
C LYS A 65 10.70 -27.65 13.86
N PHE A 66 11.77 -28.12 14.50
CA PHE A 66 13.05 -27.42 14.52
C PHE A 66 13.65 -27.32 13.10
N ILE A 67 13.74 -28.42 12.36
CA ILE A 67 14.24 -28.43 10.98
C ILE A 67 13.40 -27.50 10.09
N SER A 68 12.08 -27.54 10.22
CA SER A 68 11.17 -26.65 9.48
C SER A 68 11.43 -25.17 9.79
N ALA A 69 11.59 -24.83 11.06
CA ALA A 69 11.85 -23.44 11.48
C ALA A 69 13.21 -22.94 10.96
N VAL A 70 14.25 -23.78 11.02
CA VAL A 70 15.58 -23.45 10.50
C VAL A 70 15.54 -23.31 8.98
N GLY A 71 14.94 -24.26 8.26
CA GLY A 71 14.82 -24.21 6.81
C GLY A 71 14.10 -22.95 6.33
N PHE A 72 12.95 -22.62 6.94
CA PHE A 72 12.21 -21.43 6.61
C PHE A 72 13.04 -20.15 6.91
N LYS A 73 13.73 -20.09 8.04
CA LYS A 73 14.59 -18.96 8.39
C LYS A 73 15.73 -18.77 7.40
N VAL A 74 16.34 -19.85 6.90
CA VAL A 74 17.37 -19.79 5.85
C VAL A 74 16.82 -19.16 4.58
N ILE A 75 15.65 -19.60 4.11
CA ILE A 75 15.00 -19.04 2.91
C ILE A 75 14.80 -17.52 3.06
N ILE A 76 14.17 -17.10 4.17
CA ILE A 76 13.93 -15.68 4.42
C ILE A 76 15.24 -14.88 4.47
N ASN A 77 16.30 -15.43 5.08
CA ASN A 77 17.59 -14.74 5.15
C ASN A 77 18.23 -14.60 3.77
N LEU A 78 18.10 -15.60 2.89
CA LEU A 78 18.58 -15.51 1.52
C LEU A 78 17.83 -14.42 0.73
N GLU A 79 16.51 -14.39 0.83
CA GLU A 79 15.71 -13.32 0.23
C GLU A 79 16.11 -11.93 0.74
N LYS A 80 16.31 -11.79 2.07
CA LYS A 80 16.75 -10.53 2.67
C LYS A 80 18.13 -10.09 2.18
N ILE A 81 19.08 -11.02 2.02
CA ILE A 81 20.43 -10.71 1.51
C ILE A 81 20.34 -10.15 0.09
N ILE A 82 19.51 -10.76 -0.75
CA ILE A 82 19.30 -10.31 -2.14
C ILE A 82 18.62 -8.94 -2.17
N LEU A 83 17.52 -8.79 -1.41
CA LEU A 83 16.74 -7.56 -1.41
C LEU A 83 17.45 -6.36 -0.75
N LYS A 84 18.33 -6.59 0.21
CA LYS A 84 19.17 -5.53 0.80
C LYS A 84 20.10 -4.84 -0.21
N ARG A 85 20.42 -5.50 -1.31
CA ARG A 85 21.26 -4.94 -2.40
C ARG A 85 20.45 -4.04 -3.33
N ASN A 86 19.12 -4.07 -3.25
CA ASN A 86 18.24 -3.24 -4.04
C ASN A 86 17.83 -2.01 -3.23
N ASP A 87 18.10 -0.81 -3.74
CA ASP A 87 17.83 0.47 -3.06
C ASP A 87 16.35 0.64 -2.68
N LYS A 88 15.44 0.07 -3.50
CA LYS A 88 13.99 0.07 -3.26
C LYS A 88 13.63 -0.60 -1.93
N PHE A 89 14.31 -1.70 -1.56
CA PHE A 89 13.98 -2.51 -0.39
C PHE A 89 14.96 -2.34 0.78
N SER A 90 16.18 -1.84 0.52
CA SER A 90 17.28 -1.78 1.50
C SER A 90 16.87 -1.06 2.79
N ASN A 91 16.13 0.01 2.70
CA ASN A 91 15.69 0.83 3.82
C ASN A 91 14.76 0.10 4.79
N PHE A 92 13.96 -0.87 4.31
CA PHE A 92 13.07 -1.65 5.17
C PHE A 92 13.83 -2.48 6.22
N PHE A 93 15.05 -2.89 5.90
CA PHE A 93 15.87 -3.74 6.79
C PHE A 93 16.76 -2.97 7.76
N LYS A 94 16.77 -1.64 7.71
CA LYS A 94 17.53 -0.80 8.62
C LYS A 94 16.82 -0.71 9.98
N VAL A 95 17.60 -0.50 11.00
CA VAL A 95 17.12 -0.15 12.33
C VAL A 95 17.15 1.37 12.45
N TYR A 96 16.10 1.94 12.99
CA TYR A 96 15.91 3.40 13.09
C TYR A 96 15.87 3.81 14.55
N SER A 97 16.67 4.83 14.94
CA SER A 97 16.59 5.41 16.29
C SER A 97 15.37 6.33 16.39
N LEU A 98 14.54 6.12 17.40
CA LEU A 98 13.38 6.97 17.72
C LEU A 98 13.80 8.21 18.53
N GLU A 99 15.02 8.29 19.05
CA GLU A 99 15.56 9.43 19.83
C GLU A 99 15.45 10.74 19.06
N LYS A 100 15.61 10.69 17.71
CA LYS A 100 15.51 11.89 16.86
C LYS A 100 14.17 12.64 16.99
N PHE A 101 13.12 11.97 17.51
CA PHE A 101 11.80 12.58 17.66
C PHE A 101 11.64 13.36 18.97
N ASN A 102 12.56 13.25 19.90
CA ASN A 102 12.52 13.91 21.23
C ASN A 102 11.20 13.72 21.96
N LEU A 103 10.63 12.51 21.87
CA LEU A 103 9.37 12.17 22.55
C LEU A 103 9.62 11.90 24.02
N LYS A 104 8.63 12.14 24.87
CA LYS A 104 8.69 11.76 26.27
C LYS A 104 8.70 10.24 26.41
N GLU A 105 9.56 9.73 27.26
CA GLU A 105 9.77 8.30 27.45
C GLU A 105 9.38 7.87 28.85
N ILE A 106 8.71 6.73 28.95
CA ILE A 106 8.51 6.01 30.20
C ILE A 106 8.88 4.55 30.02
N GLU A 107 9.47 3.98 31.07
CA GLU A 107 9.82 2.58 31.11
C GLU A 107 8.82 1.79 31.93
N VAL A 108 8.37 0.66 31.39
CA VAL A 108 7.46 -0.27 32.02
C VAL A 108 8.00 -1.70 31.92
N GLN A 109 7.69 -2.52 32.91
CA GLN A 109 8.14 -3.91 32.92
C GLN A 109 6.95 -4.85 32.78
N PRO A 110 6.79 -5.49 31.60
CA PRO A 110 5.69 -6.41 31.40
C PRO A 110 5.88 -7.70 32.21
N ASN A 111 4.80 -8.18 32.82
CA ASN A 111 4.69 -9.54 33.31
C ASN A 111 4.41 -10.45 32.11
N ILE A 112 5.37 -11.31 31.78
CA ILE A 112 5.31 -12.19 30.62
C ILE A 112 4.82 -13.57 31.08
N SER A 113 3.78 -14.10 30.40
CA SER A 113 3.28 -15.46 30.67
C SER A 113 4.35 -16.53 30.40
N GLU A 114 4.24 -17.71 31.01
CA GLU A 114 5.18 -18.83 30.86
C GLU A 114 5.43 -19.24 29.40
N ASN A 115 4.43 -19.13 28.53
CA ASN A 115 4.55 -19.40 27.12
C ASN A 115 5.21 -18.27 26.33
N GLY A 116 5.52 -17.11 26.97
CA GLY A 116 6.18 -15.96 26.38
C GLY A 116 5.29 -15.12 25.45
N ILE A 117 3.96 -15.39 25.39
CA ILE A 117 3.07 -14.80 24.38
C ILE A 117 2.29 -13.60 24.95
N PHE A 118 1.77 -13.72 26.20
CA PHE A 118 0.89 -12.71 26.79
C PHE A 118 1.67 -11.79 27.72
N TYR A 119 1.37 -10.50 27.61
CA TYR A 119 1.99 -9.42 28.41
C TYR A 119 0.91 -8.68 29.20
N SER A 120 1.12 -8.54 30.50
CA SER A 120 0.33 -7.72 31.40
C SER A 120 1.24 -6.80 32.21
N TYR A 121 0.69 -5.83 32.93
CA TYR A 121 1.47 -4.87 33.70
C TYR A 121 0.99 -4.85 35.13
N ASN A 122 1.91 -4.54 36.06
CA ASN A 122 1.60 -4.33 37.47
C ASN A 122 0.89 -2.98 37.69
N GLN A 123 0.30 -2.77 38.86
CA GLN A 123 -0.46 -1.56 39.16
C GLN A 123 0.40 -0.29 39.10
N THR A 124 1.68 -0.36 39.51
CA THR A 124 2.59 0.79 39.46
C THR A 124 2.80 1.26 38.02
N ASP A 125 3.06 0.35 37.10
CA ASP A 125 3.27 0.69 35.67
C ASP A 125 1.96 1.13 35.00
N LEU A 126 0.81 0.53 35.37
CA LEU A 126 -0.51 0.98 34.93
C LEU A 126 -0.81 2.41 35.37
N GLN A 127 -0.46 2.77 36.64
CA GLN A 127 -0.61 4.13 37.14
C GLN A 127 0.29 5.12 36.40
N LYS A 128 1.56 4.77 36.13
CA LYS A 128 2.44 5.60 35.30
C LYS A 128 1.83 5.89 33.95
N ILE A 129 1.30 4.86 33.24
CA ILE A 129 0.67 5.06 31.92
C ILE A 129 -0.60 5.90 32.06
N ARG A 130 -1.42 5.67 33.08
CA ARG A 130 -2.67 6.41 33.31
C ARG A 130 -2.40 7.90 33.56
N SER A 131 -1.34 8.25 34.30
CA SER A 131 -0.97 9.64 34.59
C SER A 131 -0.58 10.44 33.36
N LEU A 132 -0.27 9.78 32.24
CA LEU A 132 0.05 10.44 30.97
C LEU A 132 -1.18 11.05 30.30
N ASN A 133 -2.41 10.70 30.70
CA ASN A 133 -3.67 11.18 30.13
C ASN A 133 -3.70 11.06 28.60
N LEU A 134 -3.40 9.86 28.08
CA LEU A 134 -3.39 9.59 26.64
C LEU A 134 -4.80 9.27 26.13
N ASN A 135 -5.13 9.75 24.94
CA ASN A 135 -6.40 9.47 24.28
C ASN A 135 -6.45 8.03 23.73
N LEU A 136 -5.31 7.53 23.23
CA LEU A 136 -5.15 6.16 22.74
C LEU A 136 -3.70 5.70 22.79
N LEU A 137 -3.51 4.39 22.73
CA LEU A 137 -2.21 3.74 22.61
C LEU A 137 -2.11 3.00 21.29
N ILE A 138 -0.90 2.93 20.74
CA ILE A 138 -0.56 2.10 19.57
C ILE A 138 0.36 0.99 20.04
N ARG A 139 0.04 -0.24 19.67
CA ARG A 139 0.92 -1.38 19.93
C ARG A 139 1.97 -1.51 18.83
N GLY A 140 3.18 -1.04 19.07
CA GLY A 140 4.35 -1.20 18.21
C GLY A 140 5.38 -2.22 18.73
N GLY A 141 5.21 -2.70 19.96
CA GLY A 141 6.10 -3.69 20.59
C GLY A 141 5.60 -5.13 20.48
N SER A 142 6.38 -6.05 21.04
CA SER A 142 6.05 -7.48 21.06
C SER A 142 5.09 -7.85 22.19
N GLY A 143 4.59 -9.09 22.17
CA GLY A 143 3.64 -9.65 23.13
C GLY A 143 2.16 -9.32 22.79
N ILE A 144 1.26 -10.15 23.25
CA ILE A 144 -0.20 -9.93 23.19
C ILE A 144 -0.62 -9.31 24.51
N LEU A 145 -1.07 -8.06 24.46
CA LEU A 145 -1.45 -7.32 25.65
C LEU A 145 -2.74 -7.86 26.26
N LYS A 146 -2.77 -7.99 27.58
CA LYS A 146 -3.93 -8.43 28.39
C LYS A 146 -4.10 -7.62 29.65
N GLY A 147 -5.34 -7.61 30.17
CA GLY A 147 -5.69 -7.02 31.45
C GLY A 147 -6.01 -5.53 31.34
N GLU A 148 -5.84 -4.80 32.44
CA GLU A 148 -6.29 -3.42 32.61
C GLU A 148 -5.70 -2.43 31.60
N ILE A 149 -4.50 -2.71 31.05
CA ILE A 149 -3.86 -1.87 30.02
C ILE A 149 -4.79 -1.59 28.83
N LEU A 150 -5.65 -2.55 28.47
CA LEU A 150 -6.56 -2.43 27.33
C LEU A 150 -7.60 -1.32 27.48
N ASN A 151 -7.90 -0.93 28.71
CA ASN A 151 -8.93 0.04 29.07
C ASN A 151 -8.39 1.35 29.65
N LEU A 152 -7.08 1.57 29.66
CA LEU A 152 -6.48 2.79 30.23
C LEU A 152 -6.79 4.05 29.45
N CYS A 153 -6.95 3.95 28.14
CA CYS A 153 -7.22 5.08 27.26
C CYS A 153 -8.66 5.08 26.76
N LYS A 154 -9.25 6.25 26.58
CA LYS A 154 -10.63 6.42 26.06
C LYS A 154 -10.87 5.66 24.75
N ASN A 155 -9.92 5.73 23.81
CA ASN A 155 -9.99 5.06 22.52
C ASN A 155 -9.32 3.68 22.50
N GLY A 156 -8.82 3.20 23.67
CA GLY A 156 -8.19 1.89 23.83
C GLY A 156 -6.81 1.78 23.18
N ILE A 157 -6.43 0.56 22.82
CA ILE A 157 -5.16 0.25 22.16
C ILE A 157 -5.43 -0.18 20.73
N ILE A 158 -4.80 0.49 19.77
CA ILE A 158 -4.88 0.16 18.37
C ILE A 158 -3.69 -0.72 17.97
N SER A 159 -3.96 -1.76 17.24
CA SER A 159 -2.94 -2.72 16.77
C SER A 159 -3.19 -3.17 15.37
N PHE A 160 -2.12 -3.52 14.67
CA PHE A 160 -2.21 -4.30 13.44
C PHE A 160 -2.49 -5.77 13.74
N HIS A 161 -3.23 -6.39 12.83
CA HIS A 161 -3.15 -7.82 12.58
C HIS A 161 -2.79 -8.01 11.10
N HIS A 162 -1.63 -8.59 10.87
CA HIS A 162 -1.08 -8.76 9.53
C HIS A 162 -1.61 -10.05 8.87
N GLY A 163 -2.90 -10.04 8.55
CA GLY A 163 -3.66 -11.11 7.93
C GLY A 163 -5.15 -10.76 7.92
N ASP A 164 -5.92 -11.40 7.05
CA ASP A 164 -7.38 -11.38 7.14
C ASP A 164 -7.84 -12.44 8.14
N ASN A 165 -8.36 -12.03 9.29
CA ASN A 165 -8.82 -12.94 10.35
C ASN A 165 -9.86 -13.99 9.88
N ASN A 166 -10.55 -13.72 8.79
CA ASN A 166 -11.53 -14.67 8.24
C ASN A 166 -10.85 -15.85 7.57
N PHE A 167 -9.61 -15.69 7.09
CA PHE A 167 -8.89 -16.71 6.30
C PHE A 167 -7.54 -17.06 6.92
N TYR A 168 -6.80 -16.06 7.44
CA TYR A 168 -5.41 -16.22 7.87
C TYR A 168 -5.18 -15.67 9.26
N ARG A 169 -5.05 -16.54 10.24
CA ARG A 169 -4.66 -16.23 11.61
C ARG A 169 -3.32 -16.87 11.95
N GLY A 170 -2.59 -16.33 12.90
CA GLY A 170 -1.28 -16.85 13.31
C GLY A 170 -0.17 -16.32 12.39
N GLY A 171 0.68 -17.18 11.89
CA GLY A 171 1.85 -16.72 11.09
C GLY A 171 2.50 -17.83 10.26
N PRO A 172 3.48 -17.49 9.41
CA PRO A 172 4.03 -16.14 9.16
C PRO A 172 3.07 -15.25 8.36
N PRO A 173 2.97 -13.97 8.69
CA PRO A 173 2.03 -13.06 8.01
C PRO A 173 2.37 -12.90 6.54
N GLY A 174 1.36 -13.02 5.67
CA GLY A 174 1.52 -12.86 4.21
C GLY A 174 2.15 -14.05 3.49
N PHE A 175 2.48 -15.14 4.19
CA PHE A 175 3.10 -16.34 3.59
C PHE A 175 2.08 -17.32 3.01
N TRP A 176 1.02 -17.55 3.75
CA TRP A 176 0.03 -18.56 3.40
C TRP A 176 -0.83 -18.16 2.21
N GLU A 177 -1.04 -16.88 2.01
CA GLU A 177 -1.67 -16.31 0.81
C GLU A 177 -0.87 -16.66 -0.45
N ILE A 178 0.47 -16.64 -0.37
CA ILE A 178 1.34 -17.03 -1.49
C ILE A 178 1.19 -18.52 -1.80
N ILE A 179 1.23 -19.36 -0.77
CA ILE A 179 1.12 -20.83 -0.91
C ILE A 179 -0.24 -21.23 -1.49
N ASN A 180 -1.31 -20.56 -1.03
CA ASN A 180 -2.67 -20.78 -1.51
C ASN A 180 -2.94 -20.08 -2.86
N LYS A 181 -1.98 -19.31 -3.38
CA LYS A 181 -2.08 -18.55 -4.63
C LYS A 181 -3.23 -17.54 -4.61
N ASP A 182 -3.48 -16.95 -3.46
CA ASP A 182 -4.49 -15.91 -3.33
C ASP A 182 -4.04 -14.65 -4.06
N ALA A 183 -4.94 -14.03 -4.81
CA ALA A 183 -4.65 -12.81 -5.55
C ALA A 183 -4.38 -11.63 -4.60
N ARG A 184 -4.86 -11.68 -3.35
CA ARG A 184 -4.79 -10.58 -2.39
C ARG A 184 -4.28 -11.04 -1.03
N THR A 185 -3.37 -10.23 -0.46
CA THR A 185 -2.94 -10.32 0.93
C THR A 185 -3.70 -9.28 1.76
N GLY A 186 -4.27 -9.71 2.89
CA GLY A 186 -5.08 -8.88 3.76
C GLY A 186 -4.35 -8.39 5.00
N PHE A 187 -4.85 -7.29 5.57
CA PHE A 187 -4.47 -6.82 6.91
C PHE A 187 -5.66 -6.19 7.62
N ILE A 188 -5.58 -6.13 8.94
CA ILE A 188 -6.62 -5.53 9.79
C ILE A 188 -5.97 -4.53 10.73
N ILE A 189 -6.63 -3.40 10.95
CA ILE A 189 -6.37 -2.50 12.05
C ILE A 189 -7.53 -2.65 13.02
N GLN A 190 -7.21 -2.96 14.27
CA GLN A 190 -8.19 -3.29 15.27
C GLN A 190 -7.92 -2.58 16.60
N ARG A 191 -8.98 -2.32 17.36
CA ARG A 191 -8.88 -2.00 18.77
C ARG A 191 -8.80 -3.31 19.54
N LEU A 192 -7.76 -3.46 20.36
CA LEU A 192 -7.56 -4.68 21.15
C LEU A 192 -8.69 -4.87 22.16
N GLY A 193 -9.11 -6.11 22.33
CA GLY A 193 -10.09 -6.56 23.32
C GLY A 193 -9.49 -7.58 24.29
N ASN A 194 -10.25 -7.98 25.30
CA ASN A 194 -9.80 -8.92 26.33
C ASN A 194 -9.60 -10.36 25.81
N GLU A 195 -10.30 -10.74 24.75
CA GLU A 195 -10.21 -12.07 24.16
C GLU A 195 -9.21 -12.08 22.99
N LEU A 196 -8.56 -13.20 22.79
CA LEU A 196 -7.61 -13.40 21.71
C LEU A 196 -8.33 -13.26 20.36
N ASP A 197 -7.82 -12.35 19.51
CA ASP A 197 -8.36 -12.06 18.18
C ASP A 197 -9.84 -11.59 18.14
N ASN A 198 -10.39 -11.14 19.27
CA ASN A 198 -11.74 -10.58 19.37
C ASN A 198 -11.73 -9.05 19.53
N GLY A 199 -10.69 -8.40 19.05
CA GLY A 199 -10.63 -6.94 18.95
C GLY A 199 -11.67 -6.40 17.97
N LYS A 200 -12.18 -5.17 18.23
CA LYS A 200 -13.07 -4.51 17.26
C LYS A 200 -12.28 -4.14 16.00
N VAL A 201 -12.64 -4.70 14.85
CA VAL A 201 -12.05 -4.32 13.56
C VAL A 201 -12.44 -2.89 13.22
N LEU A 202 -11.46 -2.02 13.03
CA LEU A 202 -11.63 -0.62 12.64
C LEU A 202 -11.43 -0.43 11.14
N PHE A 203 -10.52 -1.18 10.57
CA PHE A 203 -10.23 -1.14 9.15
C PHE A 203 -9.75 -2.50 8.67
N LYS A 204 -10.10 -2.84 7.44
CA LYS A 204 -9.66 -4.03 6.74
C LYS A 204 -9.23 -3.64 5.33
N GLY A 205 -7.99 -3.94 4.99
CA GLY A 205 -7.42 -3.61 3.69
C GLY A 205 -6.79 -4.82 3.02
N TYR A 206 -6.58 -4.69 1.71
CA TYR A 206 -5.98 -5.72 0.87
C TYR A 206 -5.04 -5.06 -0.14
N PHE A 207 -4.06 -5.84 -0.58
CA PHE A 207 -3.21 -5.50 -1.71
C PHE A 207 -2.86 -6.76 -2.50
N THR A 208 -2.37 -6.61 -3.73
CA THR A 208 -1.98 -7.72 -4.61
C THR A 208 -0.87 -8.55 -3.97
N THR A 209 -1.09 -9.87 -3.87
CA THR A 209 -0.10 -10.79 -3.29
C THR A 209 1.14 -10.88 -4.18
N HIS A 210 2.31 -10.59 -3.61
CA HIS A 210 3.58 -10.79 -4.30
C HIS A 210 4.11 -12.19 -4.04
N TRP A 211 4.57 -12.88 -5.08
CA TRP A 211 5.03 -14.27 -5.00
C TRP A 211 6.37 -14.48 -4.28
N ILE A 212 7.18 -13.42 -4.06
CA ILE A 212 8.34 -13.45 -3.15
C ILE A 212 7.87 -13.03 -1.76
N TYR A 213 8.06 -13.92 -0.78
CA TYR A 213 7.52 -13.72 0.57
C TYR A 213 8.04 -12.44 1.24
N THR A 214 9.35 -12.19 1.18
CA THR A 214 9.90 -10.99 1.83
C THR A 214 9.39 -9.70 1.20
N ILE A 215 9.12 -9.65 -0.11
CA ILE A 215 8.49 -8.50 -0.76
C ILE A 215 7.03 -8.37 -0.32
N ASN A 216 6.29 -9.48 -0.29
CA ASN A 216 4.91 -9.47 0.19
C ASN A 216 4.80 -8.97 1.63
N LEU A 217 5.75 -9.37 2.49
CA LEU A 217 5.86 -8.89 3.86
C LEU A 217 6.18 -7.39 3.96
N ILE A 218 7.09 -6.87 3.13
CA ILE A 218 7.39 -5.44 3.06
C ILE A 218 6.14 -4.66 2.67
N ASN A 219 5.44 -5.08 1.61
CA ASN A 219 4.18 -4.47 1.18
C ASN A 219 3.14 -4.47 2.30
N LEU A 220 3.02 -5.59 3.01
CA LEU A 220 2.09 -5.73 4.13
C LEU A 220 2.32 -4.68 5.22
N PHE A 221 3.58 -4.47 5.60
CA PHE A 221 3.94 -3.50 6.64
C PHE A 221 3.80 -2.05 6.15
N GLU A 222 4.26 -1.73 4.94
CA GLU A 222 4.23 -0.36 4.44
C GLU A 222 2.80 0.10 4.14
N LYS A 223 2.01 -0.73 3.46
CA LYS A 223 0.62 -0.38 3.12
C LYS A 223 -0.29 -0.32 4.35
N SER A 224 -0.16 -1.26 5.28
CA SER A 224 -0.96 -1.20 6.52
C SER A 224 -0.67 0.06 7.34
N ASN A 225 0.56 0.58 7.29
CA ASN A 225 0.97 1.76 8.04
C ASN A 225 0.24 3.05 7.60
N ILE A 226 0.03 3.21 6.30
CA ILE A 226 -0.74 4.33 5.74
C ILE A 226 -2.17 4.34 6.31
N PHE A 227 -2.80 3.17 6.33
CA PHE A 227 -4.16 3.03 6.86
C PHE A 227 -4.24 3.16 8.38
N LEU A 228 -3.17 2.84 9.11
CA LEU A 228 -3.11 3.13 10.55
C LEU A 228 -3.22 4.63 10.81
N HIS A 229 -2.44 5.44 10.09
CA HIS A 229 -2.51 6.89 10.18
C HIS A 229 -3.94 7.38 9.90
N PHE A 230 -4.54 6.93 8.80
CA PHE A 230 -5.91 7.26 8.44
C PHE A 230 -6.95 6.87 9.51
N VAL A 231 -6.84 5.69 10.12
CA VAL A 231 -7.74 5.24 11.19
C VAL A 231 -7.61 6.13 12.42
N ILE A 232 -6.38 6.49 12.81
CA ILE A 232 -6.16 7.34 13.99
C ILE A 232 -6.66 8.76 13.75
N GLU A 233 -6.43 9.33 12.57
CA GLU A 233 -7.00 10.61 12.16
C GLU A 233 -8.52 10.64 12.36
N ASN A 234 -9.21 9.60 11.90
CA ASN A 234 -10.67 9.50 12.03
C ASN A 234 -11.13 9.25 13.46
N LEU A 235 -10.39 8.49 14.27
CA LEU A 235 -10.73 8.24 15.69
C LEU A 235 -10.54 9.48 16.56
N THR A 236 -9.69 10.40 16.15
CA THR A 236 -9.33 11.60 16.91
C THR A 236 -9.99 12.87 16.37
N SER A 237 -10.56 12.84 15.17
CA SER A 237 -11.33 13.94 14.62
C SER A 237 -12.71 14.05 15.26
N ASN A 238 -13.22 15.27 15.43
CA ASN A 238 -14.59 15.50 15.90
C ASN A 238 -15.66 15.23 14.83
N THR A 239 -15.24 15.09 13.57
CA THR A 239 -16.09 14.79 12.42
C THR A 239 -15.83 13.38 11.93
N SER A 240 -16.02 12.36 12.78
CA SER A 240 -15.79 10.97 12.37
C SER A 240 -16.74 10.59 11.22
N VAL A 241 -16.20 10.57 10.00
CA VAL A 241 -16.93 10.18 8.78
C VAL A 241 -17.10 8.66 8.69
N ILE A 242 -16.28 7.91 9.43
CA ILE A 242 -16.28 6.45 9.34
C ILE A 242 -17.16 5.86 10.45
N ASN A 243 -18.29 5.34 10.03
CA ASN A 243 -19.06 4.45 10.87
C ASN A 243 -18.41 3.06 10.84
N PHE A 244 -17.57 2.76 11.83
CA PHE A 244 -16.95 1.44 11.98
C PHE A 244 -18.06 0.40 12.23
N LYS A 245 -18.66 -0.11 11.16
CA LYS A 245 -19.64 -1.19 11.26
C LYS A 245 -18.99 -2.36 12.00
N ASN A 246 -19.72 -2.97 12.93
CA ASN A 246 -19.29 -4.21 13.53
C ASN A 246 -19.18 -5.28 12.45
N VAL A 247 -17.97 -5.46 11.92
CA VAL A 247 -17.69 -6.54 10.99
C VAL A 247 -17.76 -7.83 11.79
N LYS A 248 -18.74 -8.67 11.48
CA LYS A 248 -18.89 -9.99 12.10
C LYS A 248 -17.58 -10.73 11.85
N GLN A 249 -16.84 -11.04 12.91
CA GLN A 249 -15.60 -11.79 12.79
C GLN A 249 -15.96 -13.25 12.55
N SER A 250 -15.65 -13.76 11.39
CA SER A 250 -15.53 -15.20 11.19
C SER A 250 -14.12 -15.61 11.63
N VAL A 251 -14.04 -16.75 12.30
CA VAL A 251 -12.78 -17.24 12.87
C VAL A 251 -12.17 -18.21 11.87
N GLY A 252 -11.25 -17.73 11.05
CA GLY A 252 -10.47 -18.57 10.13
C GLY A 252 -9.49 -19.50 10.84
N PRO A 253 -8.86 -20.45 10.12
CA PRO A 253 -7.88 -21.37 10.68
C PRO A 253 -6.63 -20.64 11.20
N ILE A 254 -6.01 -21.22 12.23
CA ILE A 254 -4.75 -20.71 12.78
C ILE A 254 -3.59 -21.39 12.07
N TYR A 255 -2.81 -20.59 11.37
CA TYR A 255 -1.59 -21.04 10.71
C TYR A 255 -0.37 -20.94 11.62
N SER A 256 0.59 -21.79 11.37
CA SER A 256 1.89 -21.82 12.08
C SER A 256 3.04 -21.78 11.06
N LEU A 257 4.29 -21.84 11.55
CA LEU A 257 5.45 -21.95 10.67
C LEU A 257 5.29 -23.10 9.67
N PRO A 258 5.60 -22.87 8.38
CA PRO A 258 5.45 -23.88 7.35
C PRO A 258 6.33 -25.10 7.63
N SER A 259 5.86 -26.27 7.25
CA SER A 259 6.70 -27.48 7.27
C SER A 259 7.83 -27.37 6.25
N ILE A 260 8.86 -28.20 6.39
CA ILE A 260 9.96 -28.25 5.41
C ILE A 260 9.44 -28.54 3.99
N TYR A 261 8.43 -29.40 3.88
CA TYR A 261 7.76 -29.71 2.61
C TYR A 261 7.13 -28.46 1.98
N VAL A 262 6.36 -27.71 2.75
CA VAL A 262 5.74 -26.45 2.26
C VAL A 262 6.81 -25.43 1.90
N SER A 263 7.91 -25.37 2.64
CA SER A 263 9.05 -24.51 2.33
C SER A 263 9.72 -24.86 1.00
N ILE A 264 9.84 -26.16 0.69
CA ILE A 264 10.35 -26.62 -0.60
C ILE A 264 9.37 -26.27 -1.74
N LEU A 265 8.06 -26.47 -1.54
CA LEU A 265 7.06 -26.06 -2.53
C LEU A 265 7.12 -24.56 -2.80
N TYR A 266 7.32 -23.74 -1.78
CA TYR A 266 7.52 -22.30 -1.92
C TYR A 266 8.75 -21.97 -2.78
N ILE A 267 9.90 -22.64 -2.54
CA ILE A 267 11.11 -22.44 -3.36
C ILE A 267 10.83 -22.81 -4.83
N LEU A 268 10.22 -23.96 -5.07
CA LEU A 268 9.91 -24.39 -6.44
C LEU A 268 8.96 -23.42 -7.14
N TYR A 269 7.95 -22.93 -6.43
CA TYR A 269 7.03 -21.93 -6.95
C TYR A 269 7.75 -20.60 -7.29
N THR A 270 8.62 -20.15 -6.41
CA THR A 270 9.43 -18.94 -6.61
C THR A 270 10.37 -19.06 -7.79
N LEU A 271 11.11 -20.19 -7.89
CA LEU A 271 11.99 -20.45 -9.03
C LEU A 271 11.23 -20.53 -10.36
N LYS A 272 10.06 -21.16 -10.37
CA LYS A 272 9.18 -21.20 -11.56
C LYS A 272 8.81 -19.77 -11.99
N ASN A 273 8.39 -18.91 -11.06
CA ASN A 273 8.00 -17.53 -11.40
C ASN A 273 9.20 -16.69 -11.88
N ILE A 274 10.38 -16.86 -11.28
CA ILE A 274 11.62 -16.25 -11.78
C ILE A 274 11.88 -16.68 -13.22
N PHE A 275 11.83 -17.99 -13.47
CA PHE A 275 12.05 -18.53 -14.81
C PHE A 275 11.04 -17.97 -15.83
N ILE A 276 9.74 -17.97 -15.50
CA ILE A 276 8.71 -17.38 -16.36
C ILE A 276 8.99 -15.91 -16.63
N LYS A 277 9.37 -15.13 -15.60
CA LYS A 277 9.69 -13.72 -15.76
C LYS A 277 10.86 -13.51 -16.71
N ILE A 278 11.97 -14.22 -16.49
CA ILE A 278 13.17 -14.14 -17.37
C ILE A 278 12.83 -14.59 -18.77
N PHE A 279 12.11 -15.71 -18.92
CA PHE A 279 11.68 -16.22 -20.22
C PHE A 279 10.83 -15.20 -20.97
N ASN A 280 9.86 -14.59 -20.28
CA ASN A 280 9.03 -13.55 -20.88
C ASN A 280 9.86 -12.31 -21.27
N GLU A 281 10.82 -11.89 -20.44
CA GLU A 281 11.71 -10.77 -20.78
C GLU A 281 12.57 -11.07 -22.02
N ILE A 282 13.03 -12.32 -22.19
CA ILE A 282 13.88 -12.68 -23.34
C ILE A 282 13.05 -12.92 -24.62
N PHE A 283 11.97 -13.67 -24.51
CA PHE A 283 11.23 -14.16 -25.69
C PHE A 283 9.96 -13.38 -26.00
N TYR A 284 9.34 -12.72 -25.01
CA TYR A 284 8.08 -11.97 -25.14
C TYR A 284 8.25 -10.47 -24.88
N ASN A 285 9.44 -9.92 -25.06
CA ASN A 285 9.73 -8.47 -24.92
C ASN A 285 8.95 -7.59 -25.93
N ASN A 286 7.97 -8.18 -26.62
CA ASN A 286 7.08 -7.56 -27.60
C ASN A 286 5.63 -7.42 -27.12
N TYR A 287 5.35 -7.50 -25.81
CA TYR A 287 4.04 -7.06 -25.32
C TYR A 287 3.85 -5.61 -25.72
N GLN A 288 2.94 -5.41 -26.69
CA GLN A 288 2.58 -4.10 -27.19
C GLN A 288 1.10 -3.91 -26.93
N TRP A 289 0.77 -2.81 -26.29
CA TRP A 289 -0.60 -2.33 -26.30
C TRP A 289 -1.00 -2.00 -27.74
N ASN A 290 -2.27 -2.24 -28.05
CA ASN A 290 -2.90 -1.86 -29.30
C ASN A 290 -4.24 -1.22 -28.98
N ILE A 291 -4.58 -0.20 -29.72
CA ILE A 291 -5.89 0.44 -29.60
C ILE A 291 -6.82 -0.14 -30.67
N ALA A 292 -8.01 -0.51 -30.23
CA ALA A 292 -9.09 -0.87 -31.12
C ALA A 292 -10.32 0.03 -30.88
N TYR A 293 -11.06 0.34 -31.92
CA TYR A 293 -12.26 1.16 -31.84
C TYR A 293 -13.41 0.59 -32.67
N LYS A 294 -14.61 0.88 -32.26
CA LYS A 294 -15.83 0.54 -32.99
C LYS A 294 -16.88 1.63 -32.81
N PHE A 295 -17.51 2.06 -33.88
CA PHE A 295 -18.68 2.93 -33.82
C PHE A 295 -19.90 2.09 -33.49
N THR A 296 -20.68 2.48 -32.51
CA THR A 296 -21.88 1.77 -32.07
C THR A 296 -22.90 2.75 -31.50
N SER A 297 -24.18 2.45 -31.67
CA SER A 297 -25.28 3.16 -31.01
C SER A 297 -25.54 2.68 -29.58
N ASP A 298 -25.13 1.44 -29.27
CA ASP A 298 -25.29 0.85 -27.93
C ASP A 298 -23.96 0.22 -27.46
N TRP A 299 -23.21 0.98 -26.69
CA TRP A 299 -21.91 0.55 -26.17
C TRP A 299 -22.02 -0.58 -25.12
N LYS A 300 -23.18 -0.74 -24.46
CA LYS A 300 -23.39 -1.78 -23.44
C LYS A 300 -23.59 -3.17 -24.02
N ASN A 301 -24.15 -3.24 -25.23
CA ASN A 301 -24.46 -4.51 -25.89
C ASN A 301 -23.63 -4.74 -27.15
N THR A 302 -22.48 -4.08 -27.27
CA THR A 302 -21.65 -4.20 -28.47
C THR A 302 -20.68 -5.38 -28.38
N ASN A 303 -20.43 -6.03 -29.51
CA ASN A 303 -19.42 -7.06 -29.66
C ASN A 303 -18.12 -6.41 -30.19
N LEU A 304 -17.02 -6.61 -29.46
CA LEU A 304 -15.71 -6.05 -29.83
C LEU A 304 -14.95 -6.87 -30.89
N SER A 305 -15.45 -8.05 -31.30
CA SER A 305 -14.80 -8.88 -32.32
C SER A 305 -14.66 -8.19 -33.70
N GLU A 306 -15.51 -7.19 -33.96
CA GLU A 306 -15.49 -6.39 -35.20
C GLU A 306 -14.79 -5.03 -35.03
N ALA A 307 -14.12 -4.80 -33.90
CA ALA A 307 -13.39 -3.56 -33.66
C ALA A 307 -12.20 -3.44 -34.61
N LYS A 308 -11.98 -2.25 -35.13
CA LYS A 308 -10.83 -1.91 -35.98
C LYS A 308 -9.65 -1.50 -35.12
N THR A 309 -8.46 -1.93 -35.50
CA THR A 309 -7.22 -1.58 -34.80
C THR A 309 -6.60 -0.32 -35.38
N ILE A 310 -6.09 0.56 -34.54
CA ILE A 310 -5.16 1.61 -34.93
C ILE A 310 -3.77 0.97 -35.03
N PRO A 311 -3.11 0.93 -36.19
CA PRO A 311 -1.78 0.33 -36.33
C PRO A 311 -0.74 1.05 -35.48
N ASN A 312 0.06 0.32 -34.74
CA ASN A 312 1.18 0.90 -34.02
C ASN A 312 2.25 1.40 -34.97
N PRO A 313 2.78 2.63 -34.79
CA PRO A 313 3.89 3.10 -35.59
C PRO A 313 5.18 2.30 -35.31
N PRO A 314 6.17 2.28 -36.23
CA PRO A 314 7.43 1.57 -36.03
C PRO A 314 8.15 2.00 -34.74
N ASN A 315 8.55 1.02 -33.89
CA ASN A 315 9.22 1.23 -32.62
C ASN A 315 8.38 2.01 -31.55
N ARG A 316 7.08 2.17 -31.77
CA ARG A 316 6.15 2.79 -30.83
C ARG A 316 4.99 1.82 -30.56
N TYR A 317 4.28 2.02 -29.45
CA TYR A 317 2.96 1.43 -29.23
C TYR A 317 1.99 2.46 -28.70
N LEU A 318 0.71 2.23 -28.95
CA LEU A 318 -0.39 3.12 -28.56
C LEU A 318 -1.20 2.51 -27.43
N ALA A 319 -1.53 3.31 -26.40
CA ALA A 319 -2.33 2.93 -25.26
C ALA A 319 -3.28 4.08 -24.85
N ASP A 320 -4.12 3.84 -23.85
CA ASP A 320 -4.96 4.80 -23.12
C ASP A 320 -5.77 5.73 -24.03
N PRO A 321 -6.71 5.22 -24.86
CA PRO A 321 -7.43 6.04 -25.82
C PRO A 321 -8.53 6.90 -25.16
N PHE A 322 -8.55 8.20 -25.48
CA PHE A 322 -9.63 9.13 -25.16
C PHE A 322 -10.16 9.80 -26.43
N VAL A 323 -11.48 9.77 -26.63
CA VAL A 323 -12.09 10.25 -27.87
C VAL A 323 -12.86 11.54 -27.62
N VAL A 324 -12.61 12.53 -28.48
CA VAL A 324 -13.39 13.79 -28.56
C VAL A 324 -14.04 13.87 -29.92
N LYS A 325 -15.35 14.15 -29.94
CA LYS A 325 -16.07 14.51 -31.15
C LYS A 325 -16.05 16.01 -31.33
N LYS A 326 -15.54 16.47 -32.46
CA LYS A 326 -15.62 17.89 -32.86
C LYS A 326 -16.15 17.99 -34.26
N ASP A 327 -17.20 18.77 -34.42
CA ASP A 327 -17.97 18.84 -35.67
C ASP A 327 -18.46 17.43 -36.07
N SER A 328 -18.12 16.93 -37.23
CA SER A 328 -18.47 15.58 -37.68
C SER A 328 -17.36 14.55 -37.46
N ASN A 329 -16.19 14.95 -36.97
CA ASN A 329 -15.00 14.12 -36.84
C ASN A 329 -14.77 13.64 -35.42
N HIS A 330 -14.16 12.46 -35.29
CA HIS A 330 -13.73 11.90 -34.00
C HIS A 330 -12.22 11.87 -33.92
N TYR A 331 -11.69 12.40 -32.82
CA TYR A 331 -10.27 12.52 -32.56
C TYR A 331 -9.92 11.66 -31.34
N CYS A 332 -9.06 10.68 -31.52
CA CYS A 332 -8.57 9.79 -30.48
C CYS A 332 -7.22 10.27 -29.99
N PHE A 333 -7.16 10.74 -28.76
CA PHE A 333 -5.92 11.07 -28.06
C PHE A 333 -5.42 9.81 -27.39
N VAL A 334 -4.13 9.55 -27.49
CA VAL A 334 -3.52 8.29 -27.07
C VAL A 334 -2.17 8.53 -26.40
N GLU A 335 -1.81 7.67 -25.45
CA GLU A 335 -0.41 7.49 -25.11
C GLU A 335 0.31 6.90 -26.33
N ASP A 336 1.40 7.52 -26.75
CA ASP A 336 2.28 7.06 -27.81
C ASP A 336 3.67 6.83 -27.22
N PHE A 337 4.00 5.58 -26.94
CA PHE A 337 5.21 5.21 -26.24
C PHE A 337 6.35 4.89 -27.22
N ASP A 338 7.41 5.70 -27.18
CA ASP A 338 8.63 5.47 -27.94
C ASP A 338 9.55 4.48 -27.21
N LYS A 339 9.72 3.27 -27.78
CA LYS A 339 10.54 2.20 -27.19
C LYS A 339 12.02 2.54 -27.11
N LYS A 340 12.52 3.40 -28.01
CA LYS A 340 13.93 3.82 -28.03
C LYS A 340 14.20 4.86 -26.95
N LYS A 341 13.31 5.84 -26.83
CA LYS A 341 13.38 6.88 -25.80
C LYS A 341 12.91 6.38 -24.42
N LYS A 342 12.19 5.25 -24.39
CA LYS A 342 11.51 4.71 -23.19
C LYS A 342 10.60 5.74 -22.52
N LYS A 343 9.87 6.50 -23.32
CA LYS A 343 9.05 7.61 -22.86
C LYS A 343 7.78 7.72 -23.70
N GLY A 344 6.64 7.96 -23.05
CA GLY A 344 5.35 8.27 -23.66
C GLY A 344 5.17 9.76 -23.87
N PHE A 345 4.43 10.12 -24.91
CA PHE A 345 3.89 11.43 -25.22
C PHE A 345 2.46 11.27 -25.76
N ILE A 346 1.71 12.35 -25.93
CA ILE A 346 0.32 12.25 -26.38
C ILE A 346 0.23 12.57 -27.86
N SER A 347 -0.26 11.60 -28.65
CA SER A 347 -0.56 11.73 -30.08
C SER A 347 -2.07 11.74 -30.34
N VAL A 348 -2.45 12.24 -31.49
CA VAL A 348 -3.85 12.33 -31.94
C VAL A 348 -4.06 11.60 -33.24
N TYR A 349 -5.10 10.80 -33.30
CA TYR A 349 -5.58 10.10 -34.48
C TYR A 349 -7.00 10.56 -34.81
N GLU A 350 -7.26 10.91 -36.06
CA GLU A 350 -8.61 11.06 -36.56
C GLU A 350 -9.15 9.68 -36.96
N ILE A 351 -10.32 9.32 -36.43
CA ILE A 351 -10.93 8.01 -36.64
C ILE A 351 -12.33 8.16 -37.22
N ASN A 352 -12.67 7.27 -38.13
CA ASN A 352 -14.01 7.13 -38.70
C ASN A 352 -14.34 5.65 -38.94
N GLU A 353 -15.55 5.36 -39.43
CA GLU A 353 -15.97 3.97 -39.66
C GLU A 353 -15.11 3.21 -40.66
N VAL A 354 -14.34 3.88 -41.49
CA VAL A 354 -13.56 3.26 -42.58
C VAL A 354 -12.06 3.23 -42.27
N SER A 355 -11.52 4.31 -41.71
CA SER A 355 -10.09 4.53 -41.56
C SER A 355 -9.69 5.25 -40.27
N CYS A 356 -8.38 5.19 -39.99
CA CYS A 356 -7.74 6.04 -38.98
C CYS A 356 -6.53 6.74 -39.60
N LYS A 357 -6.26 7.96 -39.17
CA LYS A 357 -5.13 8.77 -39.69
C LYS A 357 -4.44 9.46 -38.52
N GLU A 358 -3.12 9.30 -38.40
CA GLU A 358 -2.31 10.08 -37.47
C GLU A 358 -2.34 11.56 -37.85
N ILE A 359 -2.71 12.43 -36.90
CA ILE A 359 -2.76 13.88 -37.08
C ILE A 359 -1.47 14.52 -36.61
N GLY A 360 -0.90 14.03 -35.49
CA GLY A 360 0.36 14.50 -34.94
C GLY A 360 0.43 14.42 -33.44
N VAL A 361 1.50 15.00 -32.89
CA VAL A 361 1.76 15.05 -31.45
C VAL A 361 1.02 16.26 -30.86
N ALA A 362 0.18 15.98 -29.84
CA ALA A 362 -0.56 17.00 -29.11
C ALA A 362 0.26 17.56 -27.93
N LEU A 363 0.93 16.70 -27.18
CA LEU A 363 1.68 17.09 -25.98
C LEU A 363 2.91 16.19 -25.80
N GLU A 364 4.07 16.81 -25.63
CA GLU A 364 5.32 16.14 -25.25
C GLU A 364 6.00 16.97 -24.15
N GLU A 365 6.49 16.27 -23.11
CA GLU A 365 7.21 16.84 -21.98
C GLU A 365 8.60 16.20 -21.86
N SER A 366 9.44 16.70 -20.96
CA SER A 366 10.74 16.07 -20.65
C SER A 366 10.63 14.73 -19.91
N PHE A 367 9.46 14.44 -19.37
CA PHE A 367 9.09 13.23 -18.64
C PHE A 367 8.01 12.45 -19.38
N HIS A 368 7.72 11.22 -18.91
CA HIS A 368 6.69 10.35 -19.46
C HIS A 368 5.28 10.92 -19.29
N LEU A 369 4.47 10.81 -20.36
CA LEU A 369 3.04 11.14 -20.36
C LEU A 369 2.24 9.93 -20.83
N SER A 370 1.14 9.64 -20.13
CA SER A 370 0.15 8.62 -20.47
C SER A 370 -1.27 9.09 -20.11
N TYR A 371 -2.28 8.27 -20.33
CA TYR A 371 -3.65 8.47 -19.89
C TYR A 371 -4.20 9.90 -20.13
N PRO A 372 -4.35 10.37 -21.38
CA PRO A 372 -4.71 11.75 -21.69
C PRO A 372 -6.19 12.03 -21.41
N PHE A 373 -6.58 12.06 -20.12
CA PHE A 373 -7.97 12.33 -19.73
C PHE A 373 -8.43 13.71 -20.18
N LEU A 374 -9.56 13.75 -20.91
CA LEU A 374 -10.10 14.97 -21.52
C LEU A 374 -11.43 15.36 -20.90
N PHE A 375 -11.59 16.64 -20.61
CA PHE A 375 -12.86 17.19 -20.17
C PHE A 375 -13.05 18.63 -20.65
N SER A 376 -14.32 19.06 -20.73
CA SER A 376 -14.65 20.44 -21.10
C SER A 376 -15.12 21.25 -19.91
N HIS A 377 -14.66 22.49 -19.80
CA HIS A 377 -15.12 23.46 -18.82
C HIS A 377 -15.22 24.85 -19.46
N ASN A 378 -16.34 25.53 -19.26
CA ASN A 378 -16.62 26.86 -19.85
C ASN A 378 -16.34 26.95 -21.37
N LYS A 379 -16.76 25.92 -22.12
CA LYS A 379 -16.56 25.76 -23.58
C LYS A 379 -15.09 25.59 -23.99
N GLU A 380 -14.19 25.42 -23.06
CA GLU A 380 -12.77 25.15 -23.29
C GLU A 380 -12.46 23.68 -23.00
N LEU A 381 -11.52 23.11 -23.77
CA LEU A 381 -11.08 21.74 -23.63
C LEU A 381 -9.80 21.69 -22.81
N TYR A 382 -9.79 20.78 -21.85
CA TYR A 382 -8.65 20.53 -20.97
C TYR A 382 -8.22 19.06 -21.06
N MET A 383 -6.93 18.83 -20.83
CA MET A 383 -6.31 17.51 -20.71
C MET A 383 -5.62 17.41 -19.34
N CYS A 384 -5.87 16.31 -18.65
CA CYS A 384 -5.17 15.92 -17.43
C CYS A 384 -4.47 14.58 -17.69
N PRO A 385 -3.27 14.60 -18.28
CA PRO A 385 -2.51 13.37 -18.51
C PRO A 385 -1.84 12.92 -17.21
N ASP A 386 -1.40 11.68 -17.18
CA ASP A 386 -0.52 11.20 -16.13
C ASP A 386 0.82 11.91 -16.20
N THR A 387 1.20 12.50 -15.09
CA THR A 387 2.45 13.24 -14.90
C THR A 387 3.19 12.80 -13.64
N HIS A 388 3.10 11.49 -13.34
CA HIS A 388 3.61 10.89 -12.10
C HIS A 388 5.12 11.07 -11.92
N GLU A 389 5.92 11.08 -13.01
CA GLU A 389 7.36 11.32 -12.94
C GLU A 389 7.69 12.77 -12.51
N ALA A 390 6.79 13.71 -12.79
CA ALA A 390 6.91 15.09 -12.29
C ALA A 390 6.47 15.24 -10.82
N ASN A 391 5.93 14.19 -10.20
CA ASN A 391 5.31 14.21 -8.87
C ASN A 391 4.23 15.29 -8.71
N GLU A 392 3.43 15.49 -9.76
CA GLU A 392 2.34 16.48 -9.80
C GLU A 392 1.18 15.92 -10.61
N ILE A 393 -0.05 16.38 -10.31
CA ILE A 393 -1.19 16.25 -11.23
C ILE A 393 -1.31 17.57 -11.98
N ARG A 394 -1.05 17.55 -13.29
CA ARG A 394 -0.99 18.74 -14.16
C ARG A 394 -2.21 18.82 -15.08
N LEU A 395 -2.64 20.05 -15.32
CA LEU A 395 -3.70 20.38 -16.24
C LEU A 395 -3.16 21.18 -17.42
N TYR A 396 -3.56 20.81 -18.62
CA TYR A 396 -3.22 21.48 -19.88
C TYR A 396 -4.50 21.97 -20.55
N LYS A 397 -4.45 23.16 -21.14
CA LYS A 397 -5.56 23.77 -21.88
C LYS A 397 -5.29 23.67 -23.39
N CYS A 398 -6.29 23.30 -24.16
CA CYS A 398 -6.24 23.34 -25.61
C CYS A 398 -6.26 24.81 -26.09
N ILE A 399 -5.25 25.21 -26.84
CA ILE A 399 -5.16 26.55 -27.44
C ILE A 399 -5.62 26.50 -28.91
N GLU A 400 -5.20 25.49 -29.63
CA GLU A 400 -5.60 25.24 -31.03
C GLU A 400 -5.81 23.73 -31.22
N PHE A 401 -7.05 23.35 -31.36
CA PHE A 401 -7.46 21.94 -31.48
C PHE A 401 -7.01 21.33 -32.82
N PRO A 402 -6.48 20.09 -32.82
CA PRO A 402 -6.29 19.21 -31.68
C PRO A 402 -4.85 19.22 -31.13
N LEU A 403 -3.89 19.94 -31.72
CA LEU A 403 -2.45 19.72 -31.52
C LEU A 403 -1.76 20.73 -30.59
N LYS A 404 -2.35 21.92 -30.32
CA LYS A 404 -1.65 22.91 -29.49
C LYS A 404 -2.24 23.00 -28.10
N TRP A 405 -1.45 22.57 -27.12
CA TRP A 405 -1.80 22.58 -25.73
C TRP A 405 -0.81 23.41 -24.92
N LYS A 406 -1.28 24.02 -23.86
CA LYS A 406 -0.47 24.83 -22.95
C LYS A 406 -0.71 24.40 -21.51
N PHE A 407 0.37 24.28 -20.73
CA PHE A 407 0.26 24.13 -19.29
C PHE A 407 -0.64 25.22 -18.68
N ALA A 408 -1.65 24.79 -17.93
CA ALA A 408 -2.62 25.67 -17.29
C ALA A 408 -2.37 25.77 -15.78
N LYS A 409 -2.24 24.64 -15.10
CA LYS A 409 -2.11 24.62 -13.64
C LYS A 409 -1.62 23.26 -13.13
N THR A 410 -0.93 23.25 -11.99
CA THR A 410 -0.76 22.07 -11.15
C THR A 410 -1.93 21.97 -10.18
N LEU A 411 -2.70 20.90 -10.25
CA LEU A 411 -3.84 20.66 -9.36
C LEU A 411 -3.38 20.17 -7.98
N ILE A 412 -2.49 19.18 -7.95
CA ILE A 412 -1.92 18.62 -6.71
C ILE A 412 -0.41 18.47 -6.89
N LYS A 413 0.36 18.89 -5.90
CA LYS A 413 1.83 18.82 -5.87
C LYS A 413 2.32 17.71 -4.93
N ASN A 414 3.54 17.25 -5.17
CA ASN A 414 4.23 16.25 -4.34
C ASN A 414 3.48 14.91 -4.24
N VAL A 415 2.84 14.50 -5.34
CA VAL A 415 2.13 13.24 -5.44
C VAL A 415 2.54 12.49 -6.71
N SER A 416 2.76 11.19 -6.58
CA SER A 416 2.90 10.29 -7.73
C SER A 416 1.52 9.70 -8.01
N ALA A 417 0.86 10.17 -9.06
CA ALA A 417 -0.54 9.87 -9.38
C ALA A 417 -0.70 9.36 -10.80
N VAL A 418 -1.57 8.38 -11.00
CA VAL A 418 -1.94 7.84 -12.31
C VAL A 418 -3.45 7.67 -12.45
N ASP A 419 -3.92 7.53 -13.69
CA ASP A 419 -5.33 7.29 -14.08
C ASP A 419 -6.28 8.37 -13.53
N THR A 420 -5.86 9.64 -13.61
CA THR A 420 -6.62 10.75 -13.04
C THR A 420 -7.88 11.06 -13.86
N ASN A 421 -9.04 10.94 -13.22
CA ASN A 421 -10.34 11.30 -13.80
C ASN A 421 -10.94 12.50 -13.08
N ILE A 422 -11.47 13.46 -13.84
CA ILE A 422 -12.02 14.71 -13.32
C ILE A 422 -13.45 14.91 -13.85
N PHE A 423 -14.41 15.15 -12.97
CA PHE A 423 -15.78 15.42 -13.36
C PHE A 423 -16.48 16.37 -12.39
N TYR A 424 -17.53 17.06 -12.89
CA TYR A 424 -18.36 17.95 -12.10
C TYR A 424 -19.68 17.28 -11.75
N LYS A 425 -19.99 17.17 -10.45
CA LYS A 425 -21.23 16.57 -9.94
C LYS A 425 -21.60 17.19 -8.58
N ASP A 426 -22.89 17.40 -8.34
CA ASP A 426 -23.43 17.93 -7.09
C ASP A 426 -22.77 19.26 -6.64
N LYS A 427 -22.59 20.17 -7.60
CA LYS A 427 -21.96 21.50 -7.45
C LYS A 427 -20.49 21.47 -6.99
N LYS A 428 -19.80 20.33 -7.17
CA LYS A 428 -18.39 20.15 -6.84
C LYS A 428 -17.65 19.48 -7.99
N TRP A 429 -16.37 19.80 -8.10
CA TRP A 429 -15.41 19.05 -8.87
C TRP A 429 -14.92 17.85 -8.07
N TRP A 430 -14.87 16.72 -8.72
CA TRP A 430 -14.33 15.48 -8.17
C TRP A 430 -13.13 15.08 -8.99
N LEU A 431 -12.10 14.61 -8.30
CA LEU A 431 -10.90 14.05 -8.89
C LEU A 431 -10.66 12.68 -8.27
N LEU A 432 -10.63 11.66 -9.12
CA LEU A 432 -10.34 10.28 -8.76
C LEU A 432 -9.00 9.91 -9.36
N THR A 433 -8.10 9.37 -8.57
CA THR A 433 -6.76 8.99 -9.02
C THR A 433 -6.17 7.89 -8.15
N ASN A 434 -5.26 7.09 -8.70
CA ASN A 434 -4.47 6.15 -7.95
C ASN A 434 -3.16 6.82 -7.52
N LEU A 435 -2.88 6.84 -6.20
CA LEU A 435 -1.64 7.41 -5.67
C LEU A 435 -0.69 6.31 -5.23
N SER A 436 0.59 6.48 -5.57
CA SER A 436 1.66 5.74 -4.91
C SER A 436 2.24 6.60 -3.79
N ASN A 437 2.02 6.17 -2.55
CA ASN A 437 2.57 6.80 -1.36
C ASN A 437 3.87 6.11 -0.89
N SER A 438 4.33 5.10 -1.59
CA SER A 438 5.52 4.34 -1.25
C SER A 438 6.55 4.40 -2.37
N LYS A 439 7.83 4.28 -2.01
CA LYS A 439 8.92 4.10 -2.99
C LYS A 439 8.81 2.79 -3.78
N LEU A 440 7.80 1.98 -3.51
CA LEU A 440 7.53 0.73 -4.19
C LEU A 440 6.79 0.91 -5.53
N GLU A 441 6.47 2.18 -5.92
CA GLU A 441 5.83 2.53 -7.19
C GLU A 441 4.57 1.70 -7.46
N ASP A 442 3.74 1.53 -6.45
CA ASP A 442 2.48 0.81 -6.56
C ASP A 442 1.33 1.81 -6.69
N HIS A 443 0.82 1.94 -7.90
CA HIS A 443 -0.37 2.74 -8.20
C HIS A 443 -1.66 1.88 -8.27
N ASP A 444 -1.58 0.57 -8.02
CA ASP A 444 -2.69 -0.34 -8.28
C ASP A 444 -3.61 -0.58 -7.08
N SER A 445 -3.24 -0.13 -5.90
CA SER A 445 -3.90 -0.56 -4.66
C SER A 445 -4.75 0.48 -3.96
N GLN A 446 -4.67 1.76 -4.34
CA GLN A 446 -5.36 2.83 -3.61
C GLN A 446 -5.99 3.86 -4.53
N LEU A 447 -7.32 3.84 -4.63
CA LEU A 447 -8.08 4.92 -5.23
C LEU A 447 -8.25 6.06 -4.21
N HIS A 448 -7.82 7.25 -4.59
CA HIS A 448 -8.01 8.48 -3.84
C HIS A 448 -9.09 9.34 -4.50
N ILE A 449 -9.92 9.94 -3.66
CA ILE A 449 -11.02 10.81 -4.10
C ILE A 449 -10.84 12.17 -3.46
N PHE A 450 -10.70 13.19 -4.29
CA PHE A 450 -10.62 14.59 -3.88
C PHE A 450 -11.86 15.35 -4.36
N SER A 451 -12.24 16.39 -3.65
CA SER A 451 -13.30 17.29 -4.10
C SER A 451 -12.94 18.76 -3.86
N SER A 452 -13.41 19.64 -4.75
CA SER A 452 -13.25 21.08 -4.65
C SER A 452 -14.47 21.81 -5.22
N GLU A 453 -14.79 22.97 -4.71
CA GLU A 453 -15.83 23.84 -5.31
C GLU A 453 -15.32 24.50 -6.59
N ASN A 454 -13.99 24.66 -6.73
CA ASN A 454 -13.36 25.25 -7.89
C ASN A 454 -12.21 24.35 -8.38
N ILE A 455 -12.10 24.17 -9.70
CA ILE A 455 -10.99 23.41 -10.31
C ILE A 455 -9.73 24.29 -10.53
N PHE A 456 -9.87 25.59 -10.56
CA PHE A 456 -8.79 26.58 -10.79
C PHE A 456 -8.42 27.37 -9.54
#